data_194d75b291c4fb1e1501974c4491cde8
#
_entry.id   194d75b291c4fb1e1501974c4491cde8
#
_cell.length_a   1.000
_cell.length_b   1.000
_cell.length_c   1.000
_cell.angle_alpha   90.00
_cell.angle_beta   90.00
_cell.angle_gamma   90.00
#
_symmetry.space_group_name_H-M   'P 1'
#
loop_
_entity.id
_entity.type
_entity.pdbx_description
1 polymer ?
#
loop_
_entity_poly.entity_id
_entity_poly.type
_entity_poly.pdbx_seq_one_letter_code
_entity_poly.pdbx_strand_id
1 'polypeptide(L)'
;MDEKKIILVSVSDLVPGMIVARDVYTRNNQMLVPADTKITESIIARMTFFGIMSIRVFASELEKNIVDEEEEMYMTQQEKEDFAVFKENYELTIDHLSENLNSLLKTADEINTDELVENVDKLVFQSKSRYEIMNMVHHIRAFDDETYRHSLNVAMINSVFAGWLGMTEYERKQLTLCGLMHDVGKLLISKDILRKPGRLTEEEYEQLKKHPAKT
;
A
#
# COMPACT_ATOMS: atom_id res chain seq x y z
N MET A 1 -14.10 -17.30 -15.35
CA MET A 1 -14.66 -15.98 -14.97
C MET A 1 -13.42 -15.14 -14.70
N ASP A 2 -13.10 -14.21 -15.59
CA ASP A 2 -11.95 -13.34 -15.39
C ASP A 2 -12.19 -12.48 -14.14
N GLU A 3 -11.36 -12.66 -13.10
CA GLU A 3 -11.33 -11.77 -11.96
C GLU A 3 -10.89 -10.39 -12.47
N LYS A 4 -11.84 -9.46 -12.55
CA LYS A 4 -11.54 -8.07 -12.88
C LYS A 4 -10.61 -7.52 -11.80
N LYS A 5 -9.38 -7.22 -12.15
CA LYS A 5 -8.42 -6.60 -11.24
C LYS A 5 -8.99 -5.27 -10.74
N ILE A 6 -8.88 -5.01 -9.43
CA ILE A 6 -9.32 -3.76 -8.79
C ILE A 6 -8.06 -2.95 -8.50
N ILE A 7 -8.05 -1.68 -8.91
CA ILE A 7 -6.97 -0.73 -8.64
C ILE A 7 -7.48 0.48 -7.86
N LEU A 8 -6.61 1.09 -7.08
CA LEU A 8 -6.88 2.35 -6.39
C LEU A 8 -6.40 3.50 -7.28
N VAL A 9 -7.28 4.43 -7.59
CA VAL A 9 -6.99 5.57 -8.46
C VAL A 9 -7.29 6.87 -7.71
N SER A 10 -6.39 7.86 -7.82
CA SER A 10 -6.63 9.20 -7.29
C SER A 10 -7.82 9.85 -8.04
N VAL A 11 -8.62 10.65 -7.34
CA VAL A 11 -9.75 11.36 -7.98
C VAL A 11 -9.26 12.31 -9.07
N SER A 12 -8.04 12.86 -8.97
CA SER A 12 -7.41 13.68 -10.02
C SER A 12 -7.12 12.93 -11.31
N ASP A 13 -6.90 11.60 -11.20
CA ASP A 13 -6.45 10.75 -12.31
C ASP A 13 -7.60 9.91 -12.90
N LEU A 14 -8.82 10.13 -12.38
CA LEU A 14 -10.00 9.46 -12.89
C LEU A 14 -10.38 9.96 -14.29
N VAL A 15 -10.61 9.01 -15.18
CA VAL A 15 -11.08 9.28 -16.55
C VAL A 15 -12.56 8.87 -16.69
N PRO A 16 -13.40 9.69 -17.34
CA PRO A 16 -14.76 9.29 -17.66
C PRO A 16 -14.80 7.98 -18.44
N GLY A 17 -15.61 7.06 -17.96
CA GLY A 17 -15.69 5.70 -18.55
C GLY A 17 -15.21 4.59 -17.62
N MET A 18 -14.33 4.87 -16.67
CA MET A 18 -13.93 3.93 -15.62
C MET A 18 -15.14 3.45 -14.82
N ILE A 19 -15.05 2.25 -14.23
CA ILE A 19 -16.14 1.66 -13.45
C ILE A 19 -15.72 1.54 -12.00
N VAL A 20 -16.52 2.11 -11.11
CA VAL A 20 -16.30 2.05 -9.65
C VAL A 20 -16.39 0.59 -9.19
N ALA A 21 -15.35 0.10 -8.50
CA ALA A 21 -15.30 -1.28 -8.03
C ALA A 21 -15.92 -1.49 -6.64
N ARG A 22 -16.06 -0.43 -5.83
CA ARG A 22 -16.66 -0.47 -4.49
C ARG A 22 -17.44 0.82 -4.22
N ASP A 23 -18.50 0.72 -3.40
CA ASP A 23 -19.25 1.90 -2.96
C ASP A 23 -18.34 2.96 -2.35
N VAL A 24 -18.54 4.20 -2.76
CA VAL A 24 -17.82 5.38 -2.25
C VAL A 24 -18.70 6.11 -1.25
N TYR A 25 -18.16 6.38 -0.06
CA TYR A 25 -18.87 7.07 1.01
C TYR A 25 -18.18 8.39 1.38
N THR A 26 -18.94 9.38 1.77
CA THR A 26 -18.45 10.63 2.36
C THR A 26 -17.94 10.35 3.79
N ARG A 27 -17.22 11.33 4.37
CA ARG A 27 -16.79 11.28 5.79
C ARG A 27 -17.97 11.10 6.77
N ASN A 28 -19.15 11.52 6.39
CA ASN A 28 -20.37 11.38 7.21
C ASN A 28 -21.11 10.04 6.93
N ASN A 29 -20.43 9.06 6.32
CA ASN A 29 -20.99 7.74 6.00
C ASN A 29 -22.23 7.78 5.08
N GLN A 30 -22.40 8.84 4.29
CA GLN A 30 -23.41 8.94 3.26
C GLN A 30 -22.85 8.36 1.95
N MET A 31 -23.59 7.44 1.32
CA MET A 31 -23.18 6.89 0.03
C MET A 31 -23.15 7.98 -1.05
N LEU A 32 -22.00 8.14 -1.68
CA LEU A 32 -21.78 9.16 -2.71
C LEU A 32 -21.89 8.56 -4.12
N VAL A 33 -21.24 7.42 -4.36
CA VAL A 33 -21.25 6.68 -5.63
C VAL A 33 -21.33 5.20 -5.34
N PRO A 34 -22.32 4.46 -5.86
CA PRO A 34 -22.39 3.02 -5.71
C PRO A 34 -21.36 2.30 -6.59
N ALA A 35 -20.99 1.06 -6.19
CA ALA A 35 -20.21 0.17 -7.03
C ALA A 35 -20.87 -0.06 -8.40
N ASP A 36 -20.10 -0.52 -9.36
CA ASP A 36 -20.49 -0.75 -10.76
C ASP A 36 -20.98 0.50 -11.51
N THR A 37 -20.84 1.69 -10.91
CA THR A 37 -21.18 2.96 -11.56
C THR A 37 -20.09 3.36 -12.54
N LYS A 38 -20.49 3.69 -13.77
CA LYS A 38 -19.57 4.29 -14.76
C LYS A 38 -19.30 5.74 -14.41
N ILE A 39 -18.02 6.07 -14.26
CA ILE A 39 -17.56 7.42 -13.89
C ILE A 39 -17.83 8.40 -15.03
N THR A 40 -18.29 9.59 -14.66
CA THR A 40 -18.51 10.73 -15.54
C THR A 40 -17.81 11.96 -14.96
N GLU A 41 -17.59 13.01 -15.75
CA GLU A 41 -17.02 14.29 -15.26
C GLU A 41 -17.80 14.86 -14.06
N SER A 42 -19.12 14.75 -14.09
CA SER A 42 -20.01 15.18 -12.99
C SER A 42 -19.74 14.39 -11.70
N ILE A 43 -19.47 13.08 -11.80
CA ILE A 43 -19.13 12.23 -10.66
C ILE A 43 -17.76 12.60 -10.12
N ILE A 44 -16.77 12.84 -10.98
CA ILE A 44 -15.42 13.29 -10.58
C ILE A 44 -15.52 14.62 -9.82
N ALA A 45 -16.20 15.62 -10.39
CA ALA A 45 -16.42 16.92 -9.75
C ALA A 45 -17.10 16.79 -8.37
N ARG A 46 -18.08 15.88 -8.26
CA ARG A 46 -18.80 15.61 -7.02
C ARG A 46 -17.89 14.96 -5.97
N MET A 47 -17.05 13.98 -6.37
CA MET A 47 -16.06 13.36 -5.48
C MET A 47 -15.02 14.37 -4.98
N THR A 48 -14.53 15.23 -5.87
CA THR A 48 -13.61 16.32 -5.54
C THR A 48 -14.23 17.27 -4.54
N PHE A 49 -15.49 17.68 -4.75
CA PHE A 49 -16.23 18.56 -3.83
C PHE A 49 -16.37 17.97 -2.42
N PHE A 50 -16.62 16.66 -2.31
CA PHE A 50 -16.72 15.97 -1.03
C PHE A 50 -15.35 15.56 -0.42
N GLY A 51 -14.24 15.95 -1.04
CA GLY A 51 -12.88 15.71 -0.55
C GLY A 51 -12.50 14.24 -0.57
N ILE A 52 -13.04 13.46 -1.51
CA ILE A 52 -12.59 12.09 -1.76
C ILE A 52 -11.24 12.16 -2.46
N MET A 53 -10.24 11.53 -1.90
CA MET A 53 -8.86 11.55 -2.43
C MET A 53 -8.63 10.47 -3.47
N SER A 54 -9.15 9.26 -3.23
CA SER A 54 -8.97 8.10 -4.11
C SER A 54 -10.14 7.14 -4.00
N ILE A 55 -10.39 6.38 -5.06
CA ILE A 55 -11.43 5.34 -5.11
C ILE A 55 -10.89 4.08 -5.78
N ARG A 56 -11.57 2.95 -5.53
CA ARG A 56 -11.30 1.69 -6.22
C ARG A 56 -12.12 1.59 -7.49
N VAL A 57 -11.45 1.29 -8.61
CA VAL A 57 -12.06 1.07 -9.92
C VAL A 57 -11.66 -0.30 -10.47
N PHE A 58 -12.46 -0.84 -11.38
CA PHE A 58 -12.04 -2.03 -12.14
C PHE A 58 -11.01 -1.60 -13.19
N ALA A 59 -9.83 -2.25 -13.18
CA ALA A 59 -8.84 -2.06 -14.22
C ALA A 59 -9.36 -2.65 -15.53
N SER A 60 -9.45 -1.84 -16.58
CA SER A 60 -9.52 -2.34 -17.95
C SER A 60 -8.08 -2.59 -18.46
N GLU A 61 -7.89 -3.51 -19.43
CA GLU A 61 -6.57 -3.75 -20.02
C GLU A 61 -5.96 -2.50 -20.66
N LEU A 62 -6.81 -1.58 -21.12
CA LEU A 62 -6.38 -0.28 -21.65
C LEU A 62 -5.85 0.69 -20.59
N GLU A 63 -6.38 0.61 -19.36
CA GLU A 63 -5.99 1.50 -18.25
C GLU A 63 -4.71 1.06 -17.58
N LYS A 64 -4.39 -0.24 -17.64
CA LYS A 64 -3.11 -0.77 -17.14
C LYS A 64 -1.91 -0.17 -17.85
N ASN A 65 -2.04 0.06 -19.16
CA ASN A 65 -0.97 0.62 -19.97
C ASN A 65 -0.89 2.16 -19.85
N ILE A 66 -2.01 2.85 -19.59
CA ILE A 66 -2.02 4.32 -19.56
C ILE A 66 -1.35 4.86 -18.29
N VAL A 67 -1.60 4.27 -17.11
CA VAL A 67 -1.01 4.73 -15.84
C VAL A 67 0.48 4.39 -15.78
N ASP A 68 0.86 3.17 -16.21
CA ASP A 68 2.26 2.74 -16.23
C ASP A 68 3.06 3.44 -17.36
N GLU A 69 2.45 3.66 -18.56
CA GLU A 69 3.11 4.28 -19.70
C GLU A 69 3.25 5.81 -19.58
N GLU A 70 2.27 6.53 -19.00
CA GLU A 70 2.38 7.98 -18.82
C GLU A 70 3.42 8.34 -17.76
N GLU A 71 3.50 7.61 -16.64
CA GLU A 71 4.51 7.86 -15.62
C GLU A 71 5.91 7.43 -16.08
N GLU A 72 6.07 6.29 -16.76
CA GLU A 72 7.32 5.88 -17.38
C GLU A 72 7.79 6.82 -18.51
N MET A 73 6.87 7.50 -19.19
CA MET A 73 7.21 8.44 -20.28
C MET A 73 7.98 9.66 -19.78
N TYR A 74 7.80 10.06 -18.50
CA TYR A 74 8.51 11.20 -17.90
C TYR A 74 9.81 10.81 -17.19
N MET A 75 10.11 9.52 -17.05
CA MET A 75 11.35 9.05 -16.43
C MET A 75 12.49 9.01 -17.45
N THR A 76 13.66 9.51 -17.05
CA THR A 76 14.91 9.33 -17.80
C THR A 76 15.31 7.85 -17.83
N GLN A 77 16.16 7.46 -18.79
CA GLN A 77 16.66 6.08 -18.88
C GLN A 77 17.34 5.63 -17.58
N GLN A 78 18.09 6.52 -16.93
CA GLN A 78 18.76 6.25 -15.66
C GLN A 78 17.74 6.03 -14.53
N GLU A 79 16.66 6.82 -14.47
CA GLU A 79 15.61 6.66 -13.47
C GLU A 79 14.86 5.33 -13.64
N LYS A 80 14.63 4.90 -14.87
CA LYS A 80 14.04 3.57 -15.17
C LYS A 80 14.92 2.42 -14.69
N GLU A 81 16.25 2.52 -14.92
CA GLU A 81 17.21 1.52 -14.46
C GLU A 81 17.29 1.49 -12.91
N ASP A 82 17.37 2.66 -12.28
CA ASP A 82 17.39 2.80 -10.83
C ASP A 82 16.08 2.26 -10.20
N PHE A 83 14.94 2.52 -10.84
CA PHE A 83 13.64 2.00 -10.40
C PHE A 83 13.51 0.48 -10.58
N ALA A 84 14.02 -0.09 -11.66
CA ALA A 84 14.01 -1.54 -11.88
C ALA A 84 14.83 -2.27 -10.80
N VAL A 85 16.01 -1.77 -10.45
CA VAL A 85 16.84 -2.30 -9.37
C VAL A 85 16.16 -2.16 -8.01
N PHE A 86 15.53 -1.00 -7.76
CA PHE A 86 14.76 -0.80 -6.53
C PHE A 86 13.60 -1.79 -6.42
N LYS A 87 12.84 -1.99 -7.50
CA LYS A 87 11.71 -2.91 -7.54
C LYS A 87 12.13 -4.36 -7.26
N GLU A 88 13.24 -4.81 -7.84
CA GLU A 88 13.79 -6.15 -7.57
C GLU A 88 14.16 -6.32 -6.09
N ASN A 89 14.89 -5.36 -5.52
CA ASN A 89 15.27 -5.40 -4.11
C ASN A 89 14.06 -5.28 -3.17
N TYR A 90 13.04 -4.52 -3.56
CA TYR A 90 11.79 -4.40 -2.81
C TYR A 90 11.04 -5.74 -2.76
N GLU A 91 10.91 -6.46 -3.89
CA GLU A 91 10.27 -7.78 -3.93
C GLU A 91 11.04 -8.79 -3.08
N LEU A 92 12.37 -8.83 -3.18
CA LEU A 92 13.20 -9.68 -2.32
C LEU A 92 13.00 -9.37 -0.83
N THR A 93 12.87 -8.10 -0.47
CA THR A 93 12.61 -7.70 0.92
C THR A 93 11.22 -8.14 1.39
N ILE A 94 10.20 -8.08 0.51
CA ILE A 94 8.86 -8.60 0.79
C ILE A 94 8.90 -10.11 1.07
N ASP A 95 9.59 -10.87 0.23
CA ASP A 95 9.71 -12.32 0.38
C ASP A 95 10.38 -12.65 1.73
N HIS A 96 11.50 -12.04 2.05
CA HIS A 96 12.18 -12.18 3.34
C HIS A 96 11.28 -11.80 4.53
N LEU A 97 10.56 -10.68 4.44
CA LEU A 97 9.64 -10.24 5.49
C LEU A 97 8.52 -11.27 5.69
N SER A 98 7.93 -11.76 4.59
CA SER A 98 6.86 -12.75 4.64
C SER A 98 7.32 -14.08 5.24
N GLU A 99 8.51 -14.55 4.89
CA GLU A 99 9.11 -15.79 5.45
C GLU A 99 9.34 -15.65 6.95
N ASN A 100 9.99 -14.57 7.39
CA ASN A 100 10.28 -14.31 8.80
C ASN A 100 8.97 -14.21 9.64
N LEU A 101 7.99 -13.42 9.18
CA LEU A 101 6.73 -13.27 9.91
C LEU A 101 5.89 -14.55 9.92
N ASN A 102 5.89 -15.32 8.83
CA ASN A 102 5.21 -16.62 8.81
C ASN A 102 5.91 -17.67 9.70
N SER A 103 7.24 -17.62 9.82
CA SER A 103 7.99 -18.48 10.73
C SER A 103 7.66 -18.16 12.18
N LEU A 104 7.67 -16.88 12.56
CA LEU A 104 7.25 -16.42 13.90
C LEU A 104 5.87 -16.99 14.27
N LEU A 105 4.90 -16.89 13.35
CA LEU A 105 3.51 -17.31 13.62
C LEU A 105 3.35 -18.82 13.74
N LYS A 106 4.25 -19.62 13.13
CA LYS A 106 4.17 -21.08 13.12
C LYS A 106 4.98 -21.73 14.25
N THR A 107 6.17 -21.22 14.52
CA THR A 107 7.14 -21.88 15.40
C THR A 107 7.41 -21.08 16.66
N ALA A 108 6.92 -19.85 16.75
CA ALA A 108 7.24 -18.90 17.83
C ALA A 108 8.78 -18.68 18.00
N ASP A 109 9.52 -18.84 16.91
CA ASP A 109 10.95 -18.57 16.90
C ASP A 109 11.21 -17.07 17.07
N GLU A 110 12.35 -16.72 17.63
CA GLU A 110 12.79 -15.32 17.73
C GLU A 110 13.05 -14.75 16.34
N ILE A 111 12.48 -13.58 16.04
CA ILE A 111 12.79 -12.82 14.83
C ILE A 111 14.02 -11.96 15.07
N ASN A 112 14.95 -11.96 14.12
CA ASN A 112 16.03 -11.01 14.07
C ASN A 112 15.50 -9.64 13.58
N THR A 113 15.01 -8.81 14.51
CA THR A 113 14.47 -7.50 14.20
C THR A 113 15.50 -6.54 13.62
N ASP A 114 16.79 -6.69 13.99
CA ASP A 114 17.87 -5.88 13.43
C ASP A 114 18.06 -6.16 11.93
N GLU A 115 18.00 -7.41 11.52
CA GLU A 115 18.08 -7.81 10.10
C GLU A 115 16.90 -7.27 9.29
N LEU A 116 15.68 -7.32 9.83
CA LEU A 116 14.51 -6.76 9.17
C LEU A 116 14.67 -5.24 8.93
N VAL A 117 15.14 -4.51 9.94
CA VAL A 117 15.38 -3.07 9.82
C VAL A 117 16.52 -2.78 8.86
N GLU A 118 17.61 -3.57 8.87
CA GLU A 118 18.73 -3.42 7.92
C GLU A 118 18.28 -3.61 6.46
N ASN A 119 17.35 -4.53 6.19
CA ASN A 119 16.83 -4.73 4.85
C ASN A 119 15.99 -3.52 4.38
N VAL A 120 15.19 -2.91 5.27
CA VAL A 120 14.52 -1.63 4.97
C VAL A 120 15.55 -0.52 4.71
N ASP A 121 16.58 -0.43 5.55
CA ASP A 121 17.63 0.58 5.42
C ASP A 121 18.37 0.44 4.09
N LYS A 122 18.66 -0.77 3.62
CA LYS A 122 19.27 -1.00 2.30
C LYS A 122 18.41 -0.40 1.20
N LEU A 123 17.09 -0.61 1.23
CA LEU A 123 16.16 -0.02 0.25
C LEU A 123 16.18 1.52 0.31
N VAL A 124 16.14 2.07 1.53
CA VAL A 124 16.09 3.52 1.75
C VAL A 124 17.42 4.20 1.38
N PHE A 125 18.58 3.56 1.62
CA PHE A 125 19.89 4.17 1.36
C PHE A 125 20.46 3.87 -0.03
N GLN A 126 19.88 2.95 -0.80
CA GLN A 126 20.26 2.72 -2.20
C GLN A 126 19.86 3.89 -3.10
N SER A 127 18.85 4.64 -2.75
CA SER A 127 18.40 5.80 -3.53
C SER A 127 19.26 7.03 -3.26
N LYS A 128 19.58 7.79 -4.31
CA LYS A 128 20.42 8.99 -4.25
C LYS A 128 19.79 10.12 -3.45
N SER A 129 18.47 10.13 -3.31
CA SER A 129 17.74 11.11 -2.50
C SER A 129 16.51 10.52 -1.81
N ARG A 130 16.15 11.11 -0.67
CA ARG A 130 14.91 10.74 0.06
C ARG A 130 13.64 11.04 -0.74
N TYR A 131 13.71 11.95 -1.69
CA TYR A 131 12.62 12.28 -2.59
C TYR A 131 12.38 11.15 -3.62
N GLU A 132 13.46 10.57 -4.15
CA GLU A 132 13.37 9.41 -5.05
C GLU A 132 12.66 8.23 -4.39
N ILE A 133 12.96 7.95 -3.10
CA ILE A 133 12.28 6.87 -2.36
C ILE A 133 10.79 7.11 -2.29
N MET A 134 10.37 8.34 -1.98
CA MET A 134 8.94 8.67 -1.90
C MET A 134 8.24 8.47 -3.24
N ASN A 135 8.90 8.82 -4.35
CA ASN A 135 8.41 8.55 -5.70
C ASN A 135 8.34 7.05 -5.98
N MET A 136 9.40 6.29 -5.67
CA MET A 136 9.44 4.84 -5.87
C MET A 136 8.36 4.13 -5.07
N VAL A 137 8.14 4.51 -3.80
CA VAL A 137 7.05 3.98 -2.96
C VAL A 137 5.69 4.37 -3.54
N HIS A 138 5.56 5.56 -4.11
CA HIS A 138 4.32 5.98 -4.78
C HIS A 138 3.99 5.09 -5.97
N HIS A 139 4.95 4.82 -6.84
CA HIS A 139 4.78 3.95 -8.01
C HIS A 139 4.46 2.49 -7.62
N ILE A 140 5.07 1.96 -6.54
CA ILE A 140 4.79 0.60 -6.07
C ILE A 140 3.41 0.47 -5.41
N ARG A 141 2.86 1.53 -4.79
CA ARG A 141 1.52 1.51 -4.15
C ARG A 141 0.39 1.11 -5.09
N ALA A 142 0.58 1.25 -6.40
CA ALA A 142 -0.42 0.83 -7.38
C ALA A 142 -0.63 -0.70 -7.44
N PHE A 143 0.25 -1.51 -6.85
CA PHE A 143 0.32 -2.93 -7.16
C PHE A 143 -0.30 -3.91 -6.18
N ASP A 144 -0.51 -3.62 -4.88
CA ASP A 144 -1.28 -4.54 -4.03
C ASP A 144 -1.56 -4.08 -2.58
N ASP A 145 -2.68 -4.58 -2.02
CA ASP A 145 -3.18 -4.36 -0.65
C ASP A 145 -2.69 -5.50 0.29
N GLU A 146 -1.58 -6.18 0.00
CA GLU A 146 -1.05 -7.22 0.88
C GLU A 146 -0.42 -6.63 2.14
N THR A 147 -0.69 -7.24 3.29
CA THR A 147 -0.23 -6.78 4.62
C THR A 147 1.28 -6.54 4.66
N TYR A 148 2.08 -7.40 4.01
CA TYR A 148 3.54 -7.29 3.98
C TYR A 148 4.03 -6.05 3.21
N ARG A 149 3.42 -5.77 2.04
CA ARG A 149 3.73 -4.59 1.22
C ARG A 149 3.37 -3.31 1.95
N HIS A 150 2.21 -3.29 2.57
CA HIS A 150 1.78 -2.16 3.39
C HIS A 150 2.77 -1.90 4.53
N SER A 151 3.13 -2.93 5.29
CA SER A 151 4.07 -2.82 6.41
C SER A 151 5.45 -2.34 5.96
N LEU A 152 5.98 -2.86 4.84
CA LEU A 152 7.25 -2.42 4.28
C LEU A 152 7.18 -0.95 3.83
N ASN A 153 6.11 -0.53 3.14
CA ASN A 153 5.92 0.85 2.72
C ASN A 153 5.87 1.81 3.92
N VAL A 154 5.13 1.45 4.98
CA VAL A 154 5.07 2.26 6.21
C VAL A 154 6.44 2.34 6.87
N ALA A 155 7.19 1.24 6.93
CA ALA A 155 8.53 1.23 7.52
C ALA A 155 9.52 2.11 6.73
N MET A 156 9.49 2.06 5.40
CA MET A 156 10.33 2.91 4.54
C MET A 156 9.99 4.39 4.75
N ILE A 157 8.70 4.74 4.75
CA ILE A 157 8.23 6.11 5.01
C ILE A 157 8.71 6.57 6.39
N ASN A 158 8.57 5.74 7.42
CA ASN A 158 9.01 6.03 8.78
C ASN A 158 10.51 6.30 8.84
N SER A 159 11.34 5.47 8.17
CA SER A 159 12.80 5.66 8.12
C SER A 159 13.18 6.99 7.45
N VAL A 160 12.51 7.36 6.34
CA VAL A 160 12.72 8.63 5.66
C VAL A 160 12.33 9.81 6.54
N PHE A 161 11.16 9.76 7.17
CA PHE A 161 10.67 10.83 8.08
C PHE A 161 11.56 11.01 9.30
N ALA A 162 12.01 9.91 9.92
CA ALA A 162 12.95 9.97 11.02
C ALA A 162 14.23 10.73 10.66
N GLY A 163 14.73 10.49 9.43
CA GLY A 163 15.88 11.23 8.91
C GLY A 163 15.60 12.72 8.65
N TRP A 164 14.40 13.10 8.22
CA TRP A 164 14.00 14.51 8.05
C TRP A 164 13.86 15.24 9.38
N LEU A 165 13.38 14.52 10.41
CA LEU A 165 13.22 15.06 11.77
C LEU A 165 14.54 15.10 12.56
N GLY A 166 15.65 14.60 11.98
CA GLY A 166 16.96 14.57 12.66
C GLY A 166 17.01 13.60 13.85
N MET A 167 16.18 12.55 13.83
CA MET A 167 16.18 11.52 14.87
C MET A 167 17.52 10.77 14.90
N THR A 168 17.90 10.27 16.07
CA THR A 168 19.07 9.41 16.23
C THR A 168 18.88 8.08 15.47
N GLU A 169 19.98 7.39 15.19
CA GLU A 169 19.92 6.08 14.53
C GLU A 169 19.06 5.08 15.32
N TYR A 170 19.16 5.10 16.63
CA TYR A 170 18.34 4.25 17.50
C TYR A 170 16.84 4.55 17.34
N GLU A 171 16.44 5.81 17.43
CA GLU A 171 15.03 6.22 17.27
C GLU A 171 14.50 5.89 15.88
N ARG A 172 15.32 6.10 14.83
CA ARG A 172 14.97 5.74 13.47
C ARG A 172 14.71 4.24 13.32
N LYS A 173 15.62 3.40 13.86
CA LYS A 173 15.45 1.94 13.86
C LYS A 173 14.17 1.50 14.57
N GLN A 174 13.88 2.08 15.73
CA GLN A 174 12.65 1.80 16.47
C GLN A 174 11.40 2.19 15.67
N LEU A 175 11.38 3.37 15.06
CA LEU A 175 10.25 3.85 14.28
C LEU A 175 10.05 2.99 13.01
N THR A 176 11.14 2.57 12.36
CA THR A 176 11.12 1.66 11.20
C THR A 176 10.52 0.29 11.60
N LEU A 177 10.99 -0.27 12.71
CA LEU A 177 10.47 -1.53 13.25
C LEU A 177 8.98 -1.43 13.60
N CYS A 178 8.56 -0.35 14.24
CA CYS A 178 7.13 -0.11 14.47
C CYS A 178 6.31 -0.13 13.17
N GLY A 179 6.85 0.45 12.09
CA GLY A 179 6.21 0.41 10.77
C GLY A 179 6.11 -1.00 10.20
N LEU A 180 7.14 -1.83 10.36
CA LEU A 180 7.11 -3.24 9.92
C LEU A 180 6.09 -4.07 10.69
N MET A 181 5.99 -3.85 11.99
CA MET A 181 5.25 -4.72 12.91
C MET A 181 3.81 -4.29 13.17
N HIS A 182 3.44 -3.03 12.90
CA HIS A 182 2.14 -2.46 13.35
C HIS A 182 0.90 -3.28 12.95
N ASP A 183 0.97 -4.00 11.85
CA ASP A 183 -0.13 -4.76 11.27
C ASP A 183 0.10 -6.28 11.29
N VAL A 184 1.18 -6.78 11.92
CA VAL A 184 1.51 -8.22 11.92
C VAL A 184 0.39 -9.07 12.52
N GLY A 185 -0.36 -8.55 13.48
CA GLY A 185 -1.54 -9.22 14.04
C GLY A 185 -2.66 -9.52 13.03
N LYS A 186 -2.69 -8.83 11.88
CA LYS A 186 -3.62 -9.13 10.79
C LYS A 186 -3.37 -10.50 10.16
N LEU A 187 -2.13 -10.99 10.19
CA LEU A 187 -1.79 -12.32 9.69
C LEU A 187 -2.47 -13.46 10.46
N LEU A 188 -2.97 -13.19 11.67
CA LEU A 188 -3.76 -14.13 12.49
C LEU A 188 -5.25 -14.04 12.22
N ILE A 189 -5.69 -13.18 11.31
CA ILE A 189 -7.09 -13.01 10.93
C ILE A 189 -7.36 -13.77 9.64
N SER A 190 -8.55 -14.38 9.55
CA SER A 190 -8.97 -15.08 8.33
C SER A 190 -8.92 -14.16 7.12
N LYS A 191 -8.35 -14.66 6.01
CA LYS A 191 -8.34 -13.94 4.73
C LYS A 191 -9.76 -13.60 4.23
N ASP A 192 -10.75 -14.42 4.58
CA ASP A 192 -12.15 -14.19 4.23
C ASP A 192 -12.70 -12.91 4.87
N ILE A 193 -12.26 -12.61 6.11
CA ILE A 193 -12.61 -11.36 6.80
C ILE A 193 -11.85 -10.18 6.20
N LEU A 194 -10.53 -10.32 6.00
CA LEU A 194 -9.68 -9.24 5.49
C LEU A 194 -10.05 -8.83 4.05
N ARG A 195 -10.44 -9.82 3.23
CA ARG A 195 -10.77 -9.61 1.81
C ARG A 195 -12.27 -9.55 1.54
N LYS A 196 -13.11 -9.53 2.58
CA LYS A 196 -14.56 -9.54 2.43
C LYS A 196 -15.04 -8.37 1.59
N PRO A 197 -15.71 -8.60 0.46
CA PRO A 197 -16.36 -7.54 -0.28
C PRO A 197 -17.58 -7.03 0.50
N GLY A 198 -17.56 -5.77 0.92
CA GLY A 198 -18.66 -5.16 1.65
C GLY A 198 -18.39 -4.95 3.14
N ARG A 199 -19.47 -4.75 3.93
CA ARG A 199 -19.35 -4.50 5.37
C ARG A 199 -19.08 -5.79 6.14
N LEU A 200 -18.19 -5.69 7.13
CA LEU A 200 -18.01 -6.74 8.12
C LEU A 200 -19.23 -6.82 9.03
N THR A 201 -19.57 -8.03 9.50
CA THR A 201 -20.50 -8.19 10.62
C THR A 201 -19.88 -7.64 11.89
N GLU A 202 -20.68 -7.44 12.94
CA GLU A 202 -20.18 -7.00 14.25
C GLU A 202 -19.11 -7.96 14.80
N GLU A 203 -19.35 -9.28 14.66
CA GLU A 203 -18.42 -10.31 15.12
C GLU A 203 -17.10 -10.32 14.33
N GLU A 204 -17.17 -10.16 13.01
CA GLU A 204 -15.99 -10.04 12.14
C GLU A 204 -15.20 -8.77 12.45
N TYR A 205 -15.90 -7.66 12.69
CA TYR A 205 -15.29 -6.39 13.07
C TYR A 205 -14.61 -6.48 14.44
N GLU A 206 -15.23 -7.14 15.42
CA GLU A 206 -14.61 -7.39 16.73
C GLU A 206 -13.37 -8.29 16.62
N GLN A 207 -13.33 -9.25 15.69
CA GLN A 207 -12.11 -10.02 15.40
C GLN A 207 -11.03 -9.15 14.80
N LEU A 208 -11.38 -8.28 13.85
CA LEU A 208 -10.43 -7.36 13.22
C LEU A 208 -9.84 -6.37 14.23
N LYS A 209 -10.67 -5.82 15.13
CA LYS A 209 -10.21 -4.88 16.19
C LYS A 209 -9.17 -5.46 17.15
N LYS A 210 -9.08 -6.78 17.26
CA LYS A 210 -8.13 -7.46 18.15
C LYS A 210 -6.71 -7.57 17.57
N HIS A 211 -6.49 -7.25 16.28
CA HIS A 211 -5.16 -7.40 15.68
C HIS A 211 -4.07 -6.56 16.37
N PRO A 212 -4.29 -5.31 16.83
CA PRO A 212 -3.23 -4.57 17.50
C PRO A 212 -2.79 -5.18 18.83
N ALA A 213 -3.68 -5.91 19.52
CA ALA A 213 -3.35 -6.59 20.77
C ALA A 213 -2.63 -7.93 20.54
N LYS A 214 -2.51 -8.38 19.29
CA LYS A 214 -1.81 -9.60 18.89
C LYS A 214 -0.45 -9.29 18.22
N THR A 215 -0.16 -7.99 18.01
CA THR A 215 1.12 -7.46 17.57
C THR A 215 2.05 -7.25 18.75
#